data_7edb0c328f6064897486ca46f76da61a
#
_entry.id   7edb0c328f6064897486ca46f76da61a
#
_cell.length_a   1.000
_cell.length_b   1.000
_cell.length_c   1.000
_cell.angle_alpha   90.00
_cell.angle_beta   90.00
_cell.angle_gamma   90.00
#
_symmetry.space_group_name_H-M   'P 1'
#
loop_
_entity.id
_entity.type
_entity.pdbx_description
1 polymer ?
#
loop_
_entity_poly.entity_id
_entity_poly.type
_entity_poly.pdbx_seq_one_letter_code
_entity_poly.pdbx_strand_id
1 'polypeptide(L)'
;MKKILLFAAIMFAAVSFLACSDDKDDNKDASIVGTWQLVRTYGYEVDQEYDSDDTDDQEFWTFNADRATGIINWRDGSNDKMPFTYSVNEKKLTLKLEVDTTPTNYTITTLTAKELAIYIKEQDNEYHTCCFVRK
;
A
#
# COMPACT_ATOMS: atom_id res chain seq x y z
N MET A 1 11.48 18.58 5.22
CA MET A 1 11.28 18.21 5.48
C MET A 1 11.62 17.73 6.17
N LYS A 2 12.00 17.68 6.14
CA LYS A 2 12.12 17.03 6.50
C LYS A 2 12.38 16.68 7.45
N LYS A 3 12.58 16.82 7.72
CA LYS A 3 12.72 16.35 8.35
C LYS A 3 12.52 16.03 9.28
N ILE A 4 12.39 16.14 9.34
CA ILE A 4 12.04 15.80 10.15
C ILE A 4 11.67 15.14 10.65
N LEU A 5 11.64 14.99 10.32
CA LEU A 5 11.17 14.27 10.62
C LEU A 5 11.55 13.43 11.14
N LEU A 6 12.08 13.34 11.10
CA LEU A 6 12.35 12.52 11.41
C LEU A 6 12.37 12.19 12.51
N PHE A 7 12.36 12.44 12.97
CA PHE A 7 12.12 11.99 13.93
C PHE A 7 11.46 11.54 14.52
N ALA A 8 11.57 11.72 14.63
CA ALA A 8 10.63 11.52 15.29
C ALA A 8 10.16 10.33 14.93
N ALA A 9 10.13 10.29 14.00
CA ALA A 9 9.70 9.23 13.55
C ALA A 9 10.11 8.10 14.22
N ILE A 10 11.00 8.23 14.70
CA ILE A 10 11.47 7.26 15.32
C ILE A 10 10.78 6.65 16.25
N MET A 11 10.54 7.14 17.00
CA MET A 11 10.10 6.64 18.00
C MET A 11 8.97 6.06 17.81
N PHE A 12 8.31 6.51 17.48
CA PHE A 12 7.21 6.05 17.44
C PHE A 12 7.25 5.07 16.48
N ALA A 13 8.18 5.08 15.89
CA ALA A 13 8.31 4.18 14.92
C ALA A 13 8.05 2.87 15.47
N ALA A 14 8.50 2.66 16.53
CA ALA A 14 8.36 1.44 17.12
C ALA A 14 6.99 1.03 17.04
N VAL A 15 6.14 1.81 17.23
CA VAL A 15 4.88 1.50 17.23
C VAL A 15 4.35 1.46 15.92
N SER A 16 4.64 2.41 15.21
CA SER A 16 4.03 2.44 14.03
C SER A 16 4.36 1.30 13.19
N PHE A 17 5.47 0.75 13.36
CA PHE A 17 5.79 -0.23 12.48
C PHE A 17 4.87 -1.34 12.61
N LEU A 18 4.04 -1.33 13.49
CA LEU A 18 3.15 -2.37 13.61
C LEU A 18 2.33 -2.47 12.36
N ALA A 19 2.05 -1.39 11.71
CA ALA A 19 1.24 -1.44 10.54
C ALA A 19 1.97 -2.03 9.35
N CYS A 20 3.26 -2.13 9.39
CA CYS A 20 3.98 -2.72 8.31
C CYS A 20 4.92 -3.78 8.80
N SER A 21 4.71 -4.23 10.00
CA SER A 21 5.65 -5.15 10.57
C SER A 21 5.43 -6.53 10.03
N ASP A 22 6.43 -7.32 10.08
CA ASP A 22 6.37 -8.65 9.64
C ASP A 22 5.79 -9.53 10.69
N ASP A 23 4.68 -10.14 10.43
CA ASP A 23 4.11 -11.03 11.39
C ASP A 23 3.84 -12.30 10.66
N LYS A 24 4.81 -13.10 10.47
CA LYS A 24 4.72 -14.24 9.71
C LYS A 24 3.76 -15.25 10.13
N ASP A 25 3.49 -15.32 11.35
CA ASP A 25 2.67 -16.39 11.79
C ASP A 25 1.25 -16.32 11.31
N ASP A 26 0.76 -15.15 11.03
CA ASP A 26 -0.61 -14.99 10.66
C ASP A 26 -0.85 -14.90 9.19
N ASN A 27 0.16 -15.13 8.40
CA ASN A 27 0.04 -14.91 7.01
C ASN A 27 -0.31 -16.07 6.17
N LYS A 28 -0.30 -17.23 6.71
CA LYS A 28 -0.47 -18.38 5.91
C LYS A 28 -1.70 -18.35 5.09
N ASP A 29 -2.78 -18.00 5.68
CA ASP A 29 -4.04 -18.02 4.98
C ASP A 29 -4.58 -16.64 4.66
N ALA A 30 -3.76 -15.64 4.82
CA ALA A 30 -4.23 -14.28 4.58
C ALA A 30 -4.47 -14.08 3.09
N SER A 31 -5.50 -13.33 2.75
CA SER A 31 -5.85 -13.06 1.38
C SER A 31 -5.90 -11.57 1.17
N ILE A 32 -5.52 -11.12 -0.02
CA ILE A 32 -5.59 -9.73 -0.36
C ILE A 32 -7.04 -9.33 -0.66
N VAL A 33 -7.92 -10.30 -0.88
CA VAL A 33 -9.33 -10.00 -1.17
C VAL A 33 -9.95 -9.24 0.00
N GLY A 34 -10.61 -8.14 -0.28
CA GLY A 34 -11.25 -7.32 0.74
C GLY A 34 -10.96 -5.86 0.53
N THR A 35 -11.33 -5.04 1.48
CA THR A 35 -11.15 -3.60 1.41
C THR A 35 -10.05 -3.17 2.37
N TRP A 36 -9.16 -2.34 1.87
CA TRP A 36 -7.97 -1.90 2.60
C TRP A 36 -7.91 -0.39 2.54
N GLN A 37 -7.58 0.24 3.65
CA GLN A 37 -7.38 1.70 3.66
C GLN A 37 -5.90 2.01 3.64
N LEU A 38 -5.48 2.86 2.72
CA LEU A 38 -4.10 3.31 2.67
C LEU A 38 -3.86 4.24 3.84
N VAL A 39 -2.88 3.94 4.67
CA VAL A 39 -2.61 4.75 5.87
C VAL A 39 -1.23 5.37 5.87
N ARG A 40 -0.31 4.86 5.04
CA ARG A 40 1.05 5.36 5.08
C ARG A 40 1.78 5.04 3.79
N THR A 41 2.57 5.96 3.30
CA THR A 41 3.47 5.70 2.18
C THR A 41 4.84 6.23 2.55
N TYR A 42 5.88 5.44 2.37
CA TYR A 42 7.22 5.91 2.63
C TYR A 42 8.17 5.37 1.59
N GLY A 43 9.29 6.04 1.41
CA GLY A 43 10.26 5.61 0.42
C GLY A 43 11.27 6.68 0.11
N TYR A 44 11.70 6.70 -1.15
CA TYR A 44 12.75 7.59 -1.57
C TYR A 44 12.36 8.13 -2.96
N GLU A 45 12.38 9.43 -3.09
CA GLU A 45 11.96 10.05 -4.31
C GLU A 45 12.61 11.42 -4.44
N VAL A 46 13.00 11.80 -5.62
CA VAL A 46 13.60 13.10 -5.88
C VAL A 46 14.78 13.34 -4.94
N ASP A 47 15.60 12.33 -4.82
CA ASP A 47 16.84 12.38 -4.04
C ASP A 47 16.63 12.60 -2.55
N GLN A 48 15.50 12.23 -2.01
CA GLN A 48 15.31 12.29 -0.56
C GLN A 48 14.32 11.28 -0.08
N GLU A 49 14.43 10.91 1.18
CA GLU A 49 13.50 10.00 1.80
C GLU A 49 12.23 10.74 2.18
N TYR A 50 11.13 10.05 2.23
CA TYR A 50 9.89 10.66 2.67
C TYR A 50 9.04 9.64 3.40
N ASP A 51 8.11 10.12 4.19
CA ASP A 51 7.22 9.29 4.97
C ASP A 51 5.94 10.11 5.15
N SER A 52 4.84 9.61 4.67
CA SER A 52 3.61 10.34 4.61
C SER A 52 2.51 9.60 5.36
N ASP A 53 1.73 10.31 6.15
CA ASP A 53 0.54 9.77 6.80
C ASP A 53 -0.61 10.03 5.83
N ASP A 54 -1.18 8.99 5.30
CA ASP A 54 -2.19 9.11 4.27
C ASP A 54 -3.61 8.88 4.78
N THR A 55 -3.81 8.83 6.07
CA THR A 55 -5.13 8.51 6.60
C THR A 55 -6.17 9.56 6.23
N ASP A 56 -5.76 10.81 6.09
CA ASP A 56 -6.72 11.86 5.75
C ASP A 56 -7.17 11.81 4.30
N ASP A 57 -6.48 11.08 3.47
CA ASP A 57 -6.83 11.00 2.07
C ASP A 57 -8.03 10.09 1.86
N GLN A 58 -8.38 9.30 2.83
CA GLN A 58 -9.53 8.41 2.76
C GLN A 58 -9.50 7.58 1.48
N GLU A 59 -8.35 7.01 1.21
CA GLU A 59 -8.17 6.20 0.00
C GLU A 59 -8.34 4.73 0.34
N PHE A 60 -9.24 4.06 -0.34
CA PHE A 60 -9.54 2.66 -0.07
C PHE A 60 -9.37 1.86 -1.34
N TRP A 61 -8.71 0.72 -1.24
CA TRP A 61 -8.51 -0.21 -2.34
C TRP A 61 -9.29 -1.46 -2.02
N THR A 62 -10.20 -1.85 -2.90
CA THR A 62 -10.97 -3.06 -2.72
C THR A 62 -10.55 -4.07 -3.77
N PHE A 63 -10.13 -5.25 -3.31
CA PHE A 63 -9.77 -6.35 -4.20
C PHE A 63 -10.94 -7.32 -4.14
N ASN A 64 -11.63 -7.49 -5.25
CA ASN A 64 -12.88 -8.26 -5.28
C ASN A 64 -12.64 -9.75 -5.14
N ALA A 65 -13.67 -10.46 -4.75
CA ALA A 65 -13.56 -11.90 -4.52
C ALA A 65 -13.32 -12.70 -5.79
N ASP A 66 -13.50 -12.09 -6.96
CA ASP A 66 -13.22 -12.76 -8.21
C ASP A 66 -11.71 -12.92 -8.41
N ARG A 67 -10.90 -12.27 -7.55
CA ARG A 67 -9.45 -12.35 -7.59
C ARG A 67 -8.86 -11.82 -8.89
N ALA A 68 -9.59 -10.97 -9.57
CA ALA A 68 -9.15 -10.41 -10.84
C ALA A 68 -9.46 -8.93 -10.99
N THR A 69 -10.44 -8.40 -10.26
CA THR A 69 -10.80 -7.00 -10.41
C THR A 69 -10.87 -6.31 -9.07
N GLY A 70 -10.77 -4.99 -9.08
CA GLY A 70 -10.89 -4.20 -7.88
C GLY A 70 -11.17 -2.76 -8.21
N ILE A 71 -11.16 -1.92 -7.20
CA ILE A 71 -11.43 -0.51 -7.38
C ILE A 71 -10.74 0.29 -6.29
N ILE A 72 -10.13 1.42 -6.65
CA ILE A 72 -9.62 2.38 -5.70
C ILE A 72 -10.67 3.46 -5.59
N ASN A 73 -10.96 3.88 -4.39
CA ASN A 73 -12.05 4.77 -4.12
C ASN A 73 -11.60 5.79 -3.10
N TRP A 74 -11.79 7.05 -3.36
CA TRP A 74 -11.43 8.13 -2.46
C TRP A 74 -12.70 8.69 -1.84
N ARG A 75 -12.75 8.70 -0.51
CA ARG A 75 -13.92 9.15 0.22
C ARG A 75 -13.67 10.49 0.87
N ASP A 76 -12.83 11.29 0.26
CA ASP A 76 -12.44 12.58 0.80
C ASP A 76 -13.40 13.69 0.37
N GLY A 77 -14.53 13.34 -0.16
CA GLY A 77 -15.46 14.33 -0.65
C GLY A 77 -15.57 14.32 -2.16
N SER A 78 -14.58 13.77 -2.83
CA SER A 78 -14.62 13.71 -4.29
C SER A 78 -15.39 12.49 -4.76
N ASN A 79 -15.36 11.43 -3.99
CA ASN A 79 -15.97 10.17 -4.36
C ASN A 79 -15.44 9.63 -5.68
N ASP A 80 -14.21 9.92 -5.99
CA ASP A 80 -13.59 9.42 -7.21
C ASP A 80 -13.35 7.92 -7.11
N LYS A 81 -13.38 7.25 -8.22
CA LYS A 81 -13.19 5.82 -8.29
C LYS A 81 -12.29 5.46 -9.45
N MET A 82 -11.45 4.47 -9.25
CA MET A 82 -10.53 4.00 -10.28
C MET A 82 -10.55 2.49 -10.32
N PRO A 83 -11.23 1.89 -11.28
CA PRO A 83 -11.24 0.44 -11.40
C PRO A 83 -9.89 -0.09 -11.83
N PHE A 84 -9.58 -1.31 -11.45
CA PHE A 84 -8.34 -1.95 -11.88
C PHE A 84 -8.55 -3.46 -12.05
N THR A 85 -7.60 -4.09 -12.71
CA THR A 85 -7.52 -5.55 -12.74
C THR A 85 -6.23 -5.93 -12.02
N TYR A 86 -6.19 -7.13 -11.47
CA TYR A 86 -5.00 -7.53 -10.74
C TYR A 86 -4.80 -9.04 -10.77
N SER A 87 -3.58 -9.45 -10.47
CA SER A 87 -3.29 -10.85 -10.21
C SER A 87 -2.20 -10.93 -9.16
N VAL A 88 -2.19 -12.01 -8.40
CA VAL A 88 -1.19 -12.22 -7.37
C VAL A 88 -0.54 -13.55 -7.65
N ASN A 89 0.78 -13.57 -7.65
CA ASN A 89 1.55 -14.79 -7.84
C ASN A 89 2.63 -14.77 -6.77
N GLU A 90 2.43 -15.54 -5.71
CA GLU A 90 3.32 -15.53 -4.55
C GLU A 90 3.34 -14.14 -3.95
N LYS A 91 4.45 -13.45 -4.00
CA LYS A 91 4.53 -12.11 -3.44
C LYS A 91 4.45 -11.02 -4.48
N LYS A 92 4.15 -11.38 -5.71
CA LYS A 92 4.10 -10.38 -6.76
C LYS A 92 2.66 -10.00 -7.04
N LEU A 93 2.34 -8.73 -6.91
CA LEU A 93 1.03 -8.19 -7.22
C LEU A 93 1.16 -7.41 -8.52
N THR A 94 0.47 -7.83 -9.55
CA THR A 94 0.43 -7.11 -10.81
C THR A 94 -0.91 -6.42 -10.91
N LEU A 95 -0.92 -5.13 -11.07
CA LEU A 95 -2.14 -4.35 -11.02
C LEU A 95 -2.16 -3.39 -12.20
N LYS A 96 -3.26 -3.32 -12.89
CA LYS A 96 -3.39 -2.40 -14.01
C LYS A 96 -4.63 -1.55 -13.81
N LEU A 97 -4.44 -0.24 -13.68
CA LEU A 97 -5.57 0.67 -13.58
C LEU A 97 -6.25 0.75 -14.93
N GLU A 98 -7.54 1.00 -14.91
CA GLU A 98 -8.30 1.04 -16.15
C GLU A 98 -7.76 2.11 -17.09
N VAL A 99 -7.28 3.20 -16.55
CA VAL A 99 -6.75 4.29 -17.37
C VAL A 99 -5.36 4.05 -17.91
N ASP A 100 -4.67 3.02 -17.42
CA ASP A 100 -3.30 2.78 -17.83
C ASP A 100 -3.22 1.79 -18.97
N THR A 101 -2.16 1.88 -19.77
CA THR A 101 -1.97 0.95 -20.87
C THR A 101 -1.08 -0.20 -20.45
N THR A 102 -0.34 -0.07 -19.36
CA THR A 102 0.56 -1.13 -18.91
C THR A 102 0.36 -1.40 -17.43
N PRO A 103 0.61 -2.60 -16.97
CA PRO A 103 0.43 -2.92 -15.57
C PRO A 103 1.61 -2.45 -14.72
N THR A 104 1.37 -2.35 -13.44
CA THR A 104 2.38 -2.01 -12.45
C THR A 104 2.62 -3.24 -11.60
N ASN A 105 3.86 -3.53 -11.31
CA ASN A 105 4.23 -4.69 -10.50
C ASN A 105 4.70 -4.25 -9.13
N TYR A 106 4.07 -4.80 -8.10
CA TYR A 106 4.45 -4.52 -6.72
C TYR A 106 4.92 -5.81 -6.08
N THR A 107 5.71 -5.68 -5.03
CA THR A 107 6.06 -6.82 -4.20
C THR A 107 5.27 -6.72 -2.90
N ILE A 108 4.56 -7.77 -2.53
CA ILE A 108 3.83 -7.79 -1.28
C ILE A 108 4.85 -8.12 -0.20
N THR A 109 5.09 -7.16 0.68
CA THR A 109 6.08 -7.34 1.75
C THR A 109 5.42 -7.73 3.06
N THR A 110 4.14 -7.42 3.23
CA THR A 110 3.38 -7.83 4.41
C THR A 110 1.96 -8.14 3.96
N LEU A 111 1.42 -9.25 4.38
CA LEU A 111 0.02 -9.56 4.16
C LEU A 111 -0.46 -10.43 5.32
N THR A 112 -1.26 -9.84 6.17
CA THR A 112 -1.85 -10.54 7.32
C THR A 112 -3.34 -10.31 7.28
N ALA A 113 -4.04 -10.79 8.27
CA ALA A 113 -5.48 -10.56 8.34
C ALA A 113 -5.81 -9.09 8.49
N LYS A 114 -4.86 -8.28 8.98
CA LYS A 114 -5.14 -6.89 9.26
C LYS A 114 -4.31 -5.89 8.47
N GLU A 115 -3.19 -6.30 7.93
CA GLU A 115 -2.23 -5.37 7.33
C GLU A 115 -1.75 -5.83 5.98
N LEU A 116 -1.54 -4.88 5.08
CA LEU A 116 -0.98 -5.15 3.76
C LEU A 116 0.07 -4.09 3.49
N ALA A 117 1.23 -4.49 3.03
CA ALA A 117 2.24 -3.54 2.57
C ALA A 117 2.72 -3.99 1.21
N ILE A 118 2.80 -3.05 0.27
CA ILE A 118 3.26 -3.35 -1.07
C ILE A 118 4.37 -2.37 -1.45
N TYR A 119 5.40 -2.89 -2.05
CA TYR A 119 6.61 -2.15 -2.40
C TYR A 119 6.72 -2.04 -3.91
N ILE A 120 7.13 -0.88 -4.40
CA ILE A 120 7.37 -0.71 -5.81
C ILE A 120 8.64 0.11 -6.01
N LYS A 121 9.44 -0.28 -7.01
CA LYS A 121 10.60 0.47 -7.40
C LYS A 121 10.28 1.03 -8.76
N GLU A 122 10.19 2.34 -8.88
CA GLU A 122 9.77 2.96 -10.13
C GLU A 122 10.93 3.30 -11.03
N GLN A 123 12.02 3.76 -10.44
CA GLN A 123 13.19 4.09 -11.21
C GLN A 123 14.40 3.77 -10.35
N ASP A 124 15.56 3.99 -10.86
CA ASP A 124 16.77 3.61 -10.14
C ASP A 124 16.83 4.13 -8.74
N ASN A 125 16.41 5.34 -8.53
CA ASN A 125 16.47 5.93 -7.22
C ASN A 125 15.11 6.29 -6.67
N GLU A 126 14.06 5.65 -7.17
CA GLU A 126 12.73 5.97 -6.69
C GLU A 126 11.99 4.70 -6.34
N TYR A 127 11.66 4.55 -5.08
CA TYR A 127 10.91 3.40 -4.61
C TYR A 127 10.07 3.79 -3.43
N HIS A 128 8.97 3.09 -3.21
CA HIS A 128 8.15 3.36 -2.04
C HIS A 128 7.36 2.14 -1.63
N THR A 129 6.90 2.19 -0.40
CA THR A 129 6.05 1.15 0.18
C THR A 129 4.75 1.80 0.62
N CYS A 130 3.65 1.19 0.24
CA CYS A 130 2.33 1.65 0.64
C CYS A 130 1.80 0.68 1.69
N CYS A 131 1.37 1.21 2.80
CA CYS A 131 0.89 0.43 3.93
C CYS A 131 -0.59 0.64 4.12
N PHE A 132 -1.31 -0.46 4.25
CA PHE A 132 -2.77 -0.44 4.35
C PHE A 132 -3.22 -1.22 5.57
N VAL A 133 -4.38 -0.86 6.07
CA VAL A 133 -5.05 -1.66 7.11
C VAL A 133 -6.37 -2.14 6.55
N ARG A 134 -6.80 -3.32 6.99
CA ARG A 134 -8.04 -3.91 6.49
C ARG A 134 -9.23 -3.23 7.13
N LYS A 135 -10.23 -2.96 6.34
CA LYS A 135 -11.45 -2.31 6.83
C LYS A 135 -12.62 -3.28 6.90
#